data_42ce8db1622c4495e9adfd2d8cccbd97
#
_entry.id   42ce8db1622c4495e9adfd2d8cccbd97
#
_cell.length_a   1.000
_cell.length_b   1.000
_cell.length_c   1.000
_cell.angle_alpha   90.00
_cell.angle_beta   90.00
_cell.angle_gamma   90.00
#
_symmetry.space_group_name_H-M   'P 1'
#
loop_
_entity.id
_entity.type
_entity.pdbx_description
1 polymer ?
#
loop_
_entity_poly.entity_id
_entity_poly.type
_entity_poly.pdbx_seq_one_letter_code
_entity_poly.pdbx_strand_id
1 'polypeptide(L)'
;MPRLSDVQAGRIGEYLLAVYAMLTSGGELVPFHVEADDDHRDLVVAAKGKSAFVSLQAKACFSLGASGFVQSNATYFARSIPTDPSWIYVVVLFLDLAPVIWWLVPAPDFNRLASHAPARQGRKVELHFRAHPNGKDAFAPFRAETKDVGPRLLAIIDALPPATKPLPGARLLIRRR
;
A
#
# COMPACT_ATOMS: atom_id res chain seq x y z
N MET A 1 25.39 -4.89 -10.28
CA MET A 1 24.34 -4.02 -10.81
C MET A 1 24.41 -2.66 -10.13
N PRO A 2 24.14 -1.55 -10.81
CA PRO A 2 24.03 -0.25 -10.15
C PRO A 2 22.92 -0.34 -9.09
N ARG A 3 23.17 0.25 -7.92
CA ARG A 3 22.20 0.26 -6.81
C ARG A 3 21.14 1.33 -7.09
N LEU A 4 19.86 0.95 -7.07
CA LEU A 4 18.75 1.91 -7.13
C LEU A 4 18.81 2.85 -5.91
N SER A 5 18.49 4.12 -6.11
CA SER A 5 18.21 5.02 -4.98
C SER A 5 16.86 4.65 -4.34
N ASP A 6 16.65 5.02 -3.08
CA ASP A 6 15.38 4.76 -2.39
C ASP A 6 14.18 5.40 -3.13
N VAL A 7 14.38 6.56 -3.74
CA VAL A 7 13.36 7.22 -4.56
C VAL A 7 13.02 6.40 -5.81
N GLN A 8 14.03 5.90 -6.52
CA GLN A 8 13.81 5.06 -7.70
C GLN A 8 13.11 3.75 -7.32
N ALA A 9 13.55 3.11 -6.23
CA ALA A 9 12.94 1.90 -5.71
C ALA A 9 11.47 2.12 -5.33
N GLY A 10 11.16 3.22 -4.65
CA GLY A 10 9.79 3.61 -4.30
C GLY A 10 8.91 3.76 -5.55
N ARG A 11 9.37 4.56 -6.52
CA ARG A 11 8.62 4.78 -7.78
C ARG A 11 8.36 3.50 -8.57
N ILE A 12 9.35 2.62 -8.66
CA ILE A 12 9.17 1.30 -9.31
C ILE A 12 8.05 0.52 -8.61
N GLY A 13 8.07 0.48 -7.27
CA GLY A 13 7.03 -0.21 -6.49
C GLY A 13 5.63 0.33 -6.74
N GLU A 14 5.47 1.66 -6.75
CA GLU A 14 4.19 2.35 -7.01
C GLU A 14 3.65 2.01 -8.41
N TYR A 15 4.48 2.15 -9.45
CA TYR A 15 4.06 1.85 -10.83
C TYR A 15 3.70 0.39 -11.01
N LEU A 16 4.50 -0.54 -10.47
CA LEU A 16 4.21 -1.96 -10.59
C LEU A 16 2.97 -2.35 -9.79
N LEU A 17 2.71 -1.74 -8.63
CA LEU A 17 1.46 -1.94 -7.90
C LEU A 17 0.26 -1.54 -8.75
N ALA A 18 0.30 -0.37 -9.41
CA ALA A 18 -0.76 0.07 -10.30
C ALA A 18 -0.97 -0.91 -11.47
N VAL A 19 0.11 -1.36 -12.11
CA VAL A 19 0.08 -2.32 -13.21
C VAL A 19 -0.53 -3.65 -12.77
N TYR A 20 -0.04 -4.22 -11.65
CA TYR A 20 -0.54 -5.52 -11.17
C TYR A 20 -1.96 -5.45 -10.63
N ALA A 21 -2.37 -4.34 -10.00
CA ALA A 21 -3.75 -4.12 -9.61
C ALA A 21 -4.69 -4.21 -10.82
N MET A 22 -4.34 -3.54 -11.93
CA MET A 22 -5.12 -3.60 -13.18
C MET A 22 -5.09 -4.99 -13.82
N LEU A 23 -3.91 -5.55 -14.03
CA LEU A 23 -3.75 -6.82 -14.73
C LEU A 23 -4.45 -7.97 -14.02
N THR A 24 -4.23 -8.09 -12.70
CA THR A 24 -4.73 -9.24 -11.93
C THR A 24 -6.19 -9.11 -11.52
N SER A 25 -6.77 -7.91 -11.65
CA SER A 25 -8.22 -7.70 -11.53
C SER A 25 -8.99 -7.86 -12.85
N GLY A 26 -8.31 -8.19 -13.95
CA GLY A 26 -8.96 -8.21 -15.28
C GLY A 26 -9.42 -6.82 -15.74
N GLY A 27 -8.79 -5.75 -15.25
CA GLY A 27 -9.13 -4.37 -15.57
C GLY A 27 -10.31 -3.80 -14.77
N GLU A 28 -10.79 -4.50 -13.73
CA GLU A 28 -11.86 -3.98 -12.84
C GLU A 28 -11.36 -2.89 -11.88
N LEU A 29 -10.08 -2.89 -11.54
CA LEU A 29 -9.47 -1.85 -10.73
C LEU A 29 -8.89 -0.71 -11.57
N VAL A 30 -9.09 0.51 -11.10
CA VAL A 30 -8.61 1.75 -11.74
C VAL A 30 -7.73 2.49 -10.72
N PRO A 31 -6.40 2.41 -10.84
CA PRO A 31 -5.47 3.14 -9.98
C PRO A 31 -5.28 4.58 -10.47
N PHE A 32 -5.14 5.49 -9.51
CA PHE A 32 -4.81 6.90 -9.71
C PHE A 32 -3.58 7.24 -8.89
N HIS A 33 -2.56 7.81 -9.51
CA HIS A 33 -1.41 8.38 -8.79
C HIS A 33 -1.82 9.68 -8.10
N VAL A 34 -1.32 9.88 -6.89
CA VAL A 34 -1.50 11.12 -6.12
C VAL A 34 -0.31 12.02 -6.40
N GLU A 35 -0.55 13.19 -7.00
CA GLU A 35 0.53 14.11 -7.38
C GLU A 35 1.13 14.86 -6.19
N ALA A 36 0.33 15.12 -5.14
CA ALA A 36 0.77 15.79 -3.92
C ALA A 36 0.82 14.80 -2.75
N ASP A 37 2.03 14.51 -2.27
CA ASP A 37 2.29 13.54 -1.19
C ASP A 37 2.22 14.19 0.21
N ASP A 38 1.21 15.02 0.46
CA ASP A 38 1.05 15.64 1.79
C ASP A 38 0.62 14.63 2.87
N ASP A 39 -0.04 13.53 2.45
CA ASP A 39 -0.64 12.53 3.33
C ASP A 39 0.02 11.14 3.24
N HIS A 40 1.17 11.00 2.55
CA HIS A 40 1.84 9.70 2.30
C HIS A 40 0.98 8.70 1.51
N ARG A 41 0.11 9.17 0.62
CA ARG A 41 -0.68 8.34 -0.31
C ARG A 41 0.05 8.25 -1.64
N ASP A 42 0.44 7.06 -2.02
CA ASP A 42 1.10 6.84 -3.31
C ASP A 42 0.07 6.61 -4.42
N LEU A 43 -1.01 5.87 -4.11
CA LEU A 43 -2.08 5.55 -5.05
C LEU A 43 -3.46 5.62 -4.37
N VAL A 44 -4.47 5.96 -5.18
CA VAL A 44 -5.88 5.68 -4.86
C VAL A 44 -6.38 4.66 -5.87
N VAL A 45 -7.04 3.60 -5.42
CA VAL A 45 -7.56 2.56 -6.30
C VAL A 45 -9.06 2.44 -6.10
N ALA A 46 -9.81 2.63 -7.19
CA ALA A 46 -11.25 2.44 -7.24
C ALA A 46 -11.59 1.18 -8.04
N ALA A 47 -12.76 0.59 -7.79
CA ALA A 47 -13.31 -0.47 -8.62
C ALA A 47 -14.40 0.08 -9.52
N LYS A 48 -14.48 -0.40 -10.76
CA LYS A 48 -15.52 0.01 -11.71
C LYS A 48 -16.92 -0.23 -11.14
N GLY A 49 -17.77 0.78 -11.31
CA GLY A 49 -19.17 0.70 -10.85
C GLY A 49 -19.35 0.80 -9.33
N LYS A 50 -18.28 1.02 -8.55
CA LYS A 50 -18.35 1.17 -7.09
C LYS A 50 -17.99 2.58 -6.66
N SER A 51 -18.60 3.04 -5.57
CA SER A 51 -18.27 4.33 -4.96
C SER A 51 -17.17 4.23 -3.93
N ALA A 52 -16.91 3.03 -3.37
CA ALA A 52 -15.82 2.79 -2.44
C ALA A 52 -14.46 2.74 -3.17
N PHE A 53 -13.42 3.18 -2.48
CA PHE A 53 -12.05 3.15 -2.95
C PHE A 53 -11.08 2.89 -1.79
N VAL A 54 -9.85 2.52 -2.11
CA VAL A 54 -8.77 2.37 -1.14
C VAL A 54 -7.63 3.34 -1.45
N SER A 55 -7.00 3.84 -0.39
CA SER A 55 -5.74 4.61 -0.46
C SER A 55 -4.59 3.66 -0.16
N LEU A 56 -3.58 3.62 -1.01
CA LEU A 56 -2.45 2.71 -0.87
C LEU A 56 -1.18 3.50 -0.58
N GLN A 57 -0.39 2.98 0.38
CA GLN A 57 1.00 3.38 0.57
C GLN A 57 1.88 2.18 0.21
N ALA A 58 2.72 2.34 -0.81
CA ALA A 58 3.59 1.30 -1.34
C ALA A 58 4.99 1.36 -0.69
N LYS A 59 5.55 0.19 -0.38
CA LYS A 59 6.92 0.01 0.08
C LYS A 59 7.57 -1.12 -0.68
N ALA A 60 8.54 -0.80 -1.53
CA ALA A 60 9.27 -1.79 -2.33
C ALA A 60 10.57 -2.21 -1.62
N CYS A 61 10.76 -3.52 -1.46
CA CYS A 61 11.95 -4.13 -0.88
C CYS A 61 12.64 -4.98 -1.94
N PHE A 62 13.90 -4.68 -2.24
CA PHE A 62 14.69 -5.37 -3.28
C PHE A 62 15.68 -6.38 -2.71
N SER A 63 15.63 -6.65 -1.43
CA SER A 63 16.46 -7.64 -0.76
C SER A 63 15.82 -8.06 0.56
N LEU A 64 16.20 -9.24 1.00
CA LEU A 64 15.95 -9.66 2.38
C LEU A 64 17.01 -9.07 3.30
N GLY A 65 16.65 -8.74 4.52
CA GLY A 65 17.60 -8.45 5.57
C GLY A 65 18.44 -9.69 5.92
N ALA A 66 19.54 -9.51 6.67
CA ALA A 66 20.46 -10.59 7.04
C ALA A 66 19.78 -11.77 7.76
N SER A 67 18.64 -11.54 8.41
CA SER A 67 17.83 -12.56 9.09
C SER A 67 16.75 -13.20 8.20
N GLY A 68 16.74 -12.95 6.87
CA GLY A 68 15.76 -13.50 5.95
C GLY A 68 14.38 -12.81 5.99
N PHE A 69 14.25 -11.67 6.67
CA PHE A 69 13.01 -10.91 6.75
C PHE A 69 12.96 -9.74 5.75
N VAL A 70 11.76 -9.46 5.27
CA VAL A 70 11.42 -8.21 4.63
C VAL A 70 11.19 -7.17 5.71
N GLN A 71 11.78 -6.00 5.56
CA GLN A 71 11.66 -4.90 6.51
C GLN A 71 11.35 -3.60 5.76
N SER A 72 10.41 -2.82 6.27
CA SER A 72 10.14 -1.48 5.80
C SER A 72 9.60 -0.60 6.92
N ASN A 73 9.68 0.71 6.75
CA ASN A 73 9.25 1.67 7.75
C ASN A 73 8.28 2.68 7.14
N ALA A 74 7.35 3.14 7.98
CA ALA A 74 6.49 4.28 7.69
C ALA A 74 6.56 5.27 8.85
N THR A 75 6.82 6.56 8.58
CA THR A 75 7.04 7.57 9.62
C THR A 75 5.96 8.63 9.58
N TYR A 76 5.26 8.85 10.69
CA TYR A 76 4.16 9.80 10.80
C TYR A 76 4.31 10.71 12.01
N PHE A 77 3.64 11.87 11.98
CA PHE A 77 3.26 12.50 13.25
C PHE A 77 2.23 11.60 13.95
N ALA A 78 2.29 11.46 15.26
CA ALA A 78 1.42 10.53 16.00
C ALA A 78 -0.07 10.71 15.68
N ARG A 79 -0.53 11.97 15.50
CA ARG A 79 -1.91 12.33 15.15
C ARG A 79 -2.29 12.07 13.68
N SER A 80 -1.32 11.77 12.83
CA SER A 80 -1.50 11.58 11.37
C SER A 80 -1.35 10.11 10.96
N ILE A 81 -1.21 9.19 11.93
CA ILE A 81 -1.17 7.76 11.63
C ILE A 81 -2.54 7.37 11.05
N PRO A 82 -2.60 6.83 9.84
CA PRO A 82 -3.86 6.38 9.24
C PRO A 82 -4.49 5.27 10.09
N THR A 83 -5.80 5.37 10.33
CA THR A 83 -6.58 4.36 11.09
C THR A 83 -7.79 3.84 10.32
N ASP A 84 -8.05 4.41 9.14
CA ASP A 84 -9.18 4.02 8.31
C ASP A 84 -8.89 2.67 7.61
N PRO A 85 -9.83 1.69 7.63
CA PRO A 85 -9.65 0.41 6.95
C PRO A 85 -9.54 0.52 5.42
N SER A 86 -9.93 1.64 4.82
CA SER A 86 -9.70 1.93 3.41
C SER A 86 -8.25 2.36 3.09
N TRP A 87 -7.43 2.58 4.11
CA TRP A 87 -6.01 2.82 3.94
C TRP A 87 -5.24 1.51 4.04
N ILE A 88 -4.50 1.14 3.00
CA ILE A 88 -3.77 -0.12 2.89
C ILE A 88 -2.28 0.15 2.77
N TYR A 89 -1.49 -0.42 3.66
CA TYR A 89 -0.05 -0.52 3.49
C TYR A 89 0.25 -1.70 2.57
N VAL A 90 0.95 -1.42 1.47
CA VAL A 90 1.37 -2.45 0.52
C VAL A 90 2.88 -2.59 0.60
N VAL A 91 3.35 -3.74 1.08
CA VAL A 91 4.78 -4.07 1.06
C VAL A 91 5.01 -5.12 -0.01
N VAL A 92 5.98 -4.91 -0.89
CA VAL A 92 6.32 -5.85 -1.95
C VAL A 92 7.79 -6.24 -1.88
N LEU A 93 8.06 -7.53 -1.95
CA LEU A 93 9.41 -8.08 -2.10
C LEU A 93 9.68 -8.36 -3.58
N PHE A 94 10.76 -7.78 -4.08
CA PHE A 94 11.34 -8.07 -5.39
C PHE A 94 12.56 -8.96 -5.23
N LEU A 95 12.61 -10.05 -6.00
CA LEU A 95 13.82 -10.87 -6.19
C LEU A 95 14.05 -10.97 -7.69
N ASP A 96 15.29 -10.83 -8.11
CA ASP A 96 15.68 -10.88 -9.53
C ASP A 96 14.83 -9.96 -10.42
N LEU A 97 14.56 -8.75 -9.93
CA LEU A 97 13.73 -7.71 -10.58
C LEU A 97 12.25 -8.07 -10.78
N ALA A 98 11.78 -9.18 -10.24
CA ALA A 98 10.38 -9.57 -10.28
C ALA A 98 9.72 -9.47 -8.89
N PRO A 99 8.47 -9.00 -8.78
CA PRO A 99 7.74 -9.05 -7.52
C PRO A 99 7.35 -10.50 -7.23
N VAL A 100 7.73 -10.98 -6.05
CA VAL A 100 7.50 -12.37 -5.66
C VAL A 100 6.43 -12.52 -4.59
N ILE A 101 6.37 -11.58 -3.65
CA ILE A 101 5.40 -11.61 -2.56
C ILE A 101 4.94 -10.19 -2.24
N TRP A 102 3.67 -10.06 -1.95
CA TRP A 102 2.99 -8.84 -1.53
C TRP A 102 2.37 -9.02 -0.16
N TRP A 103 2.32 -7.96 0.64
CA TRP A 103 1.50 -7.85 1.84
C TRP A 103 0.57 -6.67 1.66
N LEU A 104 -0.75 -6.91 1.73
CA LEU A 104 -1.78 -5.88 1.65
C LEU A 104 -2.42 -5.78 3.03
N VAL A 105 -1.97 -4.83 3.82
CA VAL A 105 -2.31 -4.74 5.24
C VAL A 105 -3.17 -3.50 5.50
N PRO A 106 -4.45 -3.65 5.87
CA PRO A 106 -5.28 -2.51 6.30
C PRO A 106 -4.64 -1.77 7.48
N ALA A 107 -4.78 -0.45 7.50
CA ALA A 107 -4.13 0.40 8.49
C ALA A 107 -4.42 0.02 9.96
N PRO A 108 -5.64 -0.37 10.36
CA PRO A 108 -5.89 -0.83 11.72
C PRO A 108 -5.04 -2.04 12.10
N ASP A 109 -4.90 -3.01 11.18
CA ASP A 109 -4.08 -4.20 11.40
C ASP A 109 -2.59 -3.87 11.36
N PHE A 110 -2.15 -3.04 10.41
CA PHE A 110 -0.76 -2.62 10.34
C PHE A 110 -0.33 -1.93 11.63
N ASN A 111 -1.14 -0.99 12.13
CA ASN A 111 -0.85 -0.26 13.37
C ASN A 111 -0.80 -1.17 14.59
N ARG A 112 -1.61 -2.22 14.63
CA ARG A 112 -1.64 -3.20 15.71
C ARG A 112 -0.45 -4.16 15.67
N LEU A 113 0.04 -4.51 14.47
CA LEU A 113 1.06 -5.56 14.27
C LEU A 113 2.47 -5.01 14.13
N ALA A 114 2.64 -3.79 13.60
CA ALA A 114 3.93 -3.14 13.47
C ALA A 114 4.50 -2.79 14.84
N SER A 115 5.81 -2.88 15.00
CA SER A 115 6.45 -2.30 16.16
C SER A 115 6.59 -0.78 16.00
N HIS A 116 6.45 -0.06 17.10
CA HIS A 116 6.48 1.40 17.13
C HIS A 116 7.76 1.89 17.79
N ALA A 117 8.42 2.84 17.16
CA ALA A 117 9.59 3.50 17.73
C ALA A 117 9.46 5.03 17.62
N PRO A 118 9.97 5.79 18.62
CA PRO A 118 10.04 7.24 18.49
C PRO A 118 11.03 7.63 17.39
N ALA A 119 10.64 8.61 16.56
CA ALA A 119 11.47 9.14 15.50
C ALA A 119 11.57 10.68 15.64
N ARG A 120 12.65 11.27 15.10
CA ARG A 120 12.89 12.72 15.09
C ARG A 120 12.66 13.36 16.47
N GLN A 121 13.40 12.87 17.49
CA GLN A 121 13.34 13.38 18.87
C GLN A 121 11.93 13.29 19.50
N GLY A 122 11.18 12.22 19.20
CA GLY A 122 9.85 11.98 19.74
C GLY A 122 8.70 12.75 19.05
N ARG A 123 9.02 13.58 18.05
CA ARG A 123 7.98 14.34 17.30
C ARG A 123 7.21 13.46 16.31
N LYS A 124 7.81 12.34 15.88
CA LYS A 124 7.22 11.37 14.97
C LYS A 124 7.26 9.98 15.57
N VAL A 125 6.40 9.11 15.03
CA VAL A 125 6.39 7.67 15.30
C VAL A 125 6.80 6.97 14.02
N GLU A 126 7.70 6.02 14.13
CA GLU A 126 8.08 5.12 13.06
C GLU A 126 7.42 3.77 13.29
N LEU A 127 6.66 3.32 12.30
CA LEU A 127 6.01 2.02 12.28
C LEU A 127 6.90 1.06 11.50
N HIS A 128 7.36 -0.01 12.13
CA HIS A 128 8.26 -0.98 11.53
C HIS A 128 7.49 -2.23 11.12
N PHE A 129 7.45 -2.48 9.83
CA PHE A 129 7.02 -3.75 9.26
C PHE A 129 8.21 -4.73 9.25
N ARG A 130 7.96 -5.95 9.71
CA ARG A 130 8.91 -7.05 9.63
C ARG A 130 8.18 -8.35 9.42
N ALA A 131 8.35 -8.99 8.24
CA ALA A 131 7.70 -10.25 7.89
C ALA A 131 8.66 -11.20 7.17
N HIS A 132 8.48 -12.50 7.41
CA HIS A 132 9.22 -13.52 6.68
C HIS A 132 8.42 -13.95 5.43
N PRO A 133 9.05 -14.04 4.24
CA PRO A 133 8.34 -14.38 3.01
C PRO A 133 7.52 -15.68 3.09
N ASN A 134 8.03 -16.68 3.78
CA ASN A 134 7.41 -18.00 3.94
C ASN A 134 7.06 -18.34 5.41
N GLY A 135 7.19 -17.37 6.32
CA GLY A 135 6.95 -17.57 7.75
C GLY A 135 5.48 -17.59 8.13
N LYS A 136 5.21 -18.01 9.37
CA LYS A 136 3.90 -17.95 10.04
C LYS A 136 3.84 -16.79 11.04
N ASP A 137 4.43 -15.63 10.67
CA ASP A 137 4.39 -14.43 11.51
C ASP A 137 3.01 -13.74 11.47
N ALA A 138 2.87 -12.68 12.26
CA ALA A 138 1.62 -11.95 12.39
C ALA A 138 1.12 -11.30 11.08
N PHE A 139 2.02 -11.05 10.12
CA PHE A 139 1.67 -10.51 8.80
C PHE A 139 1.36 -11.58 7.75
N ALA A 140 1.54 -12.88 8.07
CA ALA A 140 1.28 -13.98 7.14
C ALA A 140 -0.15 -13.99 6.55
N PRO A 141 -1.23 -13.63 7.30
CA PRO A 141 -2.60 -13.57 6.74
C PRO A 141 -2.78 -12.53 5.61
N PHE A 142 -1.94 -11.50 5.59
CA PHE A 142 -2.02 -10.41 4.61
C PHE A 142 -1.13 -10.65 3.38
N ARG A 143 -0.40 -11.75 3.35
CA ARG A 143 0.48 -12.13 2.26
C ARG A 143 -0.31 -12.59 1.04
N ALA A 144 0.11 -12.15 -0.13
CA ALA A 144 -0.48 -12.48 -1.42
C ALA A 144 0.61 -12.84 -2.45
N GLU A 145 0.29 -13.73 -3.35
CA GLU A 145 1.05 -13.90 -4.58
C GLU A 145 0.72 -12.77 -5.56
N THR A 146 1.56 -12.54 -6.54
CA THR A 146 1.35 -11.46 -7.52
C THR A 146 0.00 -11.57 -8.24
N LYS A 147 -0.44 -12.77 -8.59
CA LYS A 147 -1.74 -13.01 -9.24
C LYS A 147 -2.95 -12.63 -8.38
N ASP A 148 -2.78 -12.57 -7.06
CA ASP A 148 -3.86 -12.36 -6.09
C ASP A 148 -4.01 -10.88 -5.67
N VAL A 149 -3.13 -9.99 -6.14
CA VAL A 149 -3.13 -8.56 -5.75
C VAL A 149 -4.47 -7.90 -6.10
N GLY A 150 -4.91 -7.99 -7.36
CA GLY A 150 -6.18 -7.42 -7.81
C GLY A 150 -7.39 -8.03 -7.10
N PRO A 151 -7.55 -9.38 -7.09
CA PRO A 151 -8.64 -10.03 -6.36
C PRO A 151 -8.73 -9.63 -4.88
N ARG A 152 -7.60 -9.50 -4.18
CA ARG A 152 -7.60 -9.07 -2.78
C ARG A 152 -7.98 -7.60 -2.61
N LEU A 153 -7.50 -6.70 -3.46
CA LEU A 153 -7.91 -5.30 -3.41
C LEU A 153 -9.41 -5.15 -3.71
N LEU A 154 -9.94 -5.91 -4.68
CA LEU A 154 -11.40 -5.95 -4.93
C LEU A 154 -12.17 -6.41 -3.70
N ALA A 155 -11.74 -7.50 -3.06
CA ALA A 155 -12.39 -8.01 -1.86
C ALA A 155 -12.36 -7.00 -0.70
N ILE A 156 -11.26 -6.25 -0.54
CA ILE A 156 -11.19 -5.18 0.46
C ILE A 156 -12.17 -4.06 0.11
N ILE A 157 -12.21 -3.59 -1.15
CA ILE A 157 -13.14 -2.54 -1.60
C ILE A 157 -14.60 -2.98 -1.40
N ASP A 158 -14.90 -4.26 -1.66
CA ASP A 158 -16.25 -4.82 -1.49
C ASP A 158 -16.71 -4.87 -0.04
N ALA A 159 -15.78 -5.03 0.89
CA ALA A 159 -16.06 -5.03 2.31
C ALA A 159 -16.21 -3.62 2.92
N LEU A 160 -15.81 -2.58 2.18
CA LEU A 160 -15.93 -1.20 2.66
C LEU A 160 -17.37 -0.68 2.50
N PRO A 161 -17.82 0.17 3.43
CA PRO A 161 -19.07 0.91 3.22
C PRO A 161 -18.95 1.81 1.98
N PRO A 162 -20.07 2.11 1.29
CA PRO A 162 -20.06 3.06 0.18
C PRO A 162 -19.43 4.40 0.61
N ALA A 163 -18.59 4.96 -0.25
CA ALA A 163 -17.93 6.22 0.05
C ALA A 163 -18.97 7.35 0.16
N THR A 164 -19.01 7.98 1.32
CA THR A 164 -19.89 9.16 1.56
C THR A 164 -19.27 10.45 1.07
N LYS A 165 -17.98 10.46 0.71
CA LYS A 165 -17.24 11.59 0.19
C LYS A 165 -16.73 11.31 -1.21
N PRO A 166 -16.70 12.31 -2.11
CA PRO A 166 -16.11 12.15 -3.44
C PRO A 166 -14.62 11.80 -3.33
N LEU A 167 -14.11 11.09 -4.33
CA LEU A 167 -12.69 10.77 -4.46
C LEU A 167 -11.84 12.04 -4.29
N PRO A 168 -10.73 12.00 -3.52
CA PRO A 168 -9.79 13.10 -3.44
C PRO A 168 -9.34 13.49 -4.86
N GLY A 169 -9.52 14.76 -5.25
CA GLY A 169 -9.18 15.25 -6.60
C GLY A 169 -10.27 15.13 -7.67
N ALA A 170 -11.33 14.38 -7.44
CA ALA A 170 -12.48 14.33 -8.34
C ALA A 170 -13.39 15.59 -8.14
N ARG A 171 -12.94 16.75 -8.56
CA ARG A 171 -13.88 17.85 -8.88
C ARG A 171 -14.56 17.48 -10.18
N LEU A 172 -15.70 16.82 -10.09
CA LEU A 172 -16.63 16.70 -11.22
C LEU A 172 -17.01 18.12 -11.65
N LEU A 173 -16.43 18.60 -12.75
CA LEU A 173 -16.95 19.75 -13.49
C LEU A 173 -18.24 19.30 -14.17
N ILE A 174 -19.33 19.20 -13.41
CA ILE A 174 -20.67 19.13 -13.99
C ILE A 174 -20.94 20.53 -14.53
N ARG A 175 -20.57 20.80 -15.77
CA ARG A 175 -21.15 21.91 -16.54
C ARG A 175 -22.60 21.52 -16.80
N ARG A 176 -23.51 22.12 -16.04
CA ARG A 176 -24.94 22.20 -16.46
C ARG A 176 -24.96 22.88 -17.81
N ARG A 177 -25.47 22.19 -18.83
CA ARG A 177 -25.92 22.79 -20.07
C ARG A 177 -27.30 23.37 -19.85
#